data_f4f107ebc14582383e162c11b938ad3b
#
_entry.id   f4f107ebc14582383e162c11b938ad3b
#
_cell.length_a   1.000
_cell.length_b   1.000
_cell.length_c   1.000
_cell.angle_alpha   90.00
_cell.angle_beta   90.00
_cell.angle_gamma   90.00
#
_symmetry.space_group_name_H-M   'P 1'
#
loop_
_entity.id
_entity.type
_entity.pdbx_description
1 polymer ?
#
loop_
_entity_poly.entity_id
_entity_poly.type
_entity_poly.pdbx_seq_one_letter_code
_entity_poly.pdbx_strand_id
1 'polypeptide(L)'
;MMASDNKGEKPLVLYDIASGPPRRTFAPNPWKSRLALNFKSASYTTHWVELPDVTSTRKNLGVAAVRKFPDGSDFFTLPVVEDRSANRFVGDTFDIALFLDEKYPDGPRLIAPGMAGVTKMWNDQVDQLFTRFLQLVMHQFPFNPDNAEKSKQILVDRAMTFRLAAGDVDTPMTWDDFDVKGEKRSAMMAEFKKALGGFEAFYGYGQNQDGPFLNGRDATYADIIVAAWLGPFHQMLPADDLAELGSWHGGRWTKIWKGLEKYAEIQ
;
A
#
# COMPACT_ATOMS: atom_id res chain seq x y z
N MET A 1 13.39 0.12 -42.36
CA MET A 1 12.22 0.70 -41.68
C MET A 1 12.72 1.32 -40.39
N MET A 2 12.78 2.64 -40.33
CA MET A 2 13.24 3.36 -39.14
C MET A 2 12.13 3.30 -38.06
N ALA A 3 12.50 2.79 -36.90
CA ALA A 3 11.63 2.90 -35.74
C ALA A 3 11.49 4.39 -35.42
N SER A 4 10.27 4.90 -35.41
CA SER A 4 9.98 6.26 -34.96
C SER A 4 10.26 6.31 -33.47
N ASP A 5 11.33 7.02 -33.09
CA ASP A 5 11.60 7.44 -31.71
C ASP A 5 10.40 8.24 -31.21
N ASN A 6 9.50 7.60 -30.50
CA ASN A 6 8.41 8.26 -29.77
C ASN A 6 9.02 8.90 -28.51
N LYS A 7 9.75 10.03 -28.69
CA LYS A 7 10.45 10.79 -27.64
C LYS A 7 9.44 11.53 -26.76
N GLY A 8 8.61 10.83 -25.97
CA GLY A 8 7.70 11.52 -25.05
C GLY A 8 6.81 10.61 -24.22
N GLU A 9 6.55 9.39 -24.61
CA GLU A 9 5.66 8.50 -23.88
C GLU A 9 6.43 7.65 -22.86
N LYS A 10 6.05 7.78 -21.58
CA LYS A 10 6.68 6.99 -20.53
C LYS A 10 6.30 5.50 -20.71
N PRO A 11 7.26 4.57 -20.58
CA PRO A 11 7.03 3.17 -20.93
C PRO A 11 6.11 2.43 -19.96
N LEU A 12 6.00 2.91 -18.72
CA LEU A 12 5.17 2.28 -17.69
C LEU A 12 3.97 3.16 -17.33
N VAL A 13 2.85 2.51 -16.97
CA VAL A 13 1.68 3.16 -16.38
C VAL A 13 1.35 2.47 -15.06
N LEU A 14 1.27 3.23 -13.99
CA LEU A 14 0.75 2.78 -12.71
C LEU A 14 -0.75 3.10 -12.63
N TYR A 15 -1.58 2.07 -12.55
CA TYR A 15 -3.01 2.22 -12.23
C TYR A 15 -3.15 2.29 -10.71
N ASP A 16 -3.58 3.45 -10.21
CA ASP A 16 -3.71 3.77 -8.78
C ASP A 16 -5.15 4.18 -8.46
N ILE A 17 -5.57 4.01 -7.20
CA ILE A 17 -6.90 4.41 -6.74
C ILE A 17 -6.94 5.92 -6.58
N ALA A 18 -7.87 6.57 -7.28
CA ALA A 18 -8.03 8.02 -7.25
C ALA A 18 -8.50 8.53 -5.88
N SER A 19 -7.81 9.55 -5.36
CA SER A 19 -8.36 10.44 -4.34
C SER A 19 -9.17 11.57 -4.97
N GLY A 20 -9.84 12.36 -4.14
CA GLY A 20 -10.30 13.71 -4.52
C GLY A 20 -9.13 14.65 -4.84
N PRO A 21 -9.42 15.83 -5.43
CA PRO A 21 -8.37 16.83 -5.71
C PRO A 21 -7.76 17.43 -4.43
N PRO A 22 -6.44 17.72 -4.40
CA PRO A 22 -5.45 17.26 -5.38
C PRO A 22 -5.26 15.76 -5.32
N ARG A 23 -5.12 15.09 -6.47
CA ARG A 23 -4.98 13.64 -6.55
C ARG A 23 -3.70 13.17 -5.87
N ARG A 24 -3.81 12.13 -5.03
CA ARG A 24 -2.72 11.52 -4.28
C ARG A 24 -2.95 10.03 -4.06
N THR A 25 -1.89 9.28 -3.91
CA THR A 25 -1.96 7.91 -3.42
C THR A 25 -2.37 7.92 -1.95
N PHE A 26 -3.37 7.15 -1.57
CA PHE A 26 -3.81 7.04 -0.19
C PHE A 26 -3.96 5.59 0.29
N ALA A 27 -4.08 4.63 -0.63
CA ALA A 27 -4.20 3.22 -0.29
C ALA A 27 -2.81 2.57 -0.16
N PRO A 28 -2.59 1.64 0.80
CA PRO A 28 -1.26 1.08 1.08
C PRO A 28 -0.68 0.28 -0.08
N ASN A 29 -1.49 -0.52 -0.79
CA ASN A 29 -0.97 -1.32 -1.90
C ASN A 29 -0.48 -0.47 -3.10
N PRO A 30 -1.23 0.52 -3.60
CA PRO A 30 -0.66 1.49 -4.55
C PRO A 30 0.60 2.18 -4.05
N TRP A 31 0.70 2.52 -2.76
CA TRP A 31 1.93 3.06 -2.17
C TRP A 31 3.12 2.14 -2.34
N LYS A 32 2.96 0.81 -2.12
CA LYS A 32 4.06 -0.16 -2.33
C LYS A 32 4.63 -0.06 -3.74
N SER A 33 3.75 -0.02 -4.74
CA SER A 33 4.19 0.04 -6.14
C SER A 33 4.77 1.40 -6.51
N ARG A 34 4.20 2.52 -6.05
CA ARG A 34 4.74 3.86 -6.29
C ARG A 34 6.13 4.02 -5.70
N LEU A 35 6.31 3.68 -4.42
CA LEU A 35 7.62 3.73 -3.77
C LEU A 35 8.65 2.84 -4.49
N ALA A 36 8.25 1.64 -4.92
CA ALA A 36 9.13 0.73 -5.64
C ALA A 36 9.53 1.27 -7.03
N LEU A 37 8.58 1.82 -7.80
CA LEU A 37 8.83 2.46 -9.09
C LEU A 37 9.83 3.62 -8.95
N ASN A 38 9.58 4.52 -7.99
CA ASN A 38 10.45 5.66 -7.75
C ASN A 38 11.83 5.23 -7.18
N PHE A 39 11.86 4.21 -6.33
CA PHE A 39 13.11 3.63 -5.81
C PHE A 39 14.01 3.10 -6.94
N LYS A 40 13.39 2.48 -7.95
CA LYS A 40 14.07 2.02 -9.18
C LYS A 40 14.33 3.14 -10.18
N SER A 41 13.96 4.40 -9.89
CA SER A 41 14.02 5.51 -10.84
C SER A 41 13.31 5.20 -12.17
N ALA A 42 12.24 4.41 -12.11
CA ALA A 42 11.48 4.03 -13.29
C ALA A 42 10.71 5.24 -13.86
N SER A 43 10.67 5.34 -15.19
CA SER A 43 9.86 6.35 -15.88
C SER A 43 8.45 5.81 -16.08
N TYR A 44 7.44 6.45 -15.47
CA TYR A 44 6.05 6.04 -15.55
C TYR A 44 5.08 7.23 -15.49
N THR A 45 3.83 7.00 -15.85
CA THR A 45 2.71 7.91 -15.59
C THR A 45 1.72 7.23 -14.64
N THR A 46 0.92 8.02 -13.94
CA THR A 46 -0.17 7.48 -13.11
C THR A 46 -1.50 7.59 -13.83
N HIS A 47 -2.19 6.45 -13.99
CA HIS A 47 -3.59 6.39 -14.39
C HIS A 47 -4.46 6.23 -13.14
N TRP A 48 -5.24 7.28 -12.85
CA TRP A 48 -6.11 7.32 -11.68
C TRP A 48 -7.45 6.65 -11.97
N VAL A 49 -7.83 5.70 -11.15
CA VAL A 49 -9.08 4.94 -11.25
C VAL A 49 -9.93 5.21 -10.02
N GLU A 50 -11.16 5.66 -10.22
CA GLU A 50 -12.10 5.82 -9.11
C GLU A 50 -12.44 4.47 -8.48
N LEU A 51 -12.63 4.43 -7.16
CA LEU A 51 -12.86 3.16 -6.45
C LEU A 51 -14.02 2.33 -7.01
N PRO A 52 -15.16 2.92 -7.43
CA PRO A 52 -16.25 2.18 -8.10
C PRO A 52 -15.85 1.52 -9.41
N ASP A 53 -14.85 2.04 -10.10
CA ASP A 53 -14.43 1.57 -11.42
C ASP A 53 -13.27 0.56 -11.39
N VAL A 54 -12.73 0.26 -10.19
CA VAL A 54 -11.58 -0.65 -10.04
C VAL A 54 -11.86 -2.03 -10.65
N THR A 55 -13.02 -2.61 -10.38
CA THR A 55 -13.39 -3.94 -10.87
C THR A 55 -13.50 -3.97 -12.39
N SER A 56 -14.20 -3.00 -12.99
CA SER A 56 -14.38 -2.91 -14.44
C SER A 56 -13.05 -2.62 -15.14
N THR A 57 -12.27 -1.70 -14.62
CA THR A 57 -10.93 -1.39 -15.15
C THR A 57 -10.05 -2.62 -15.19
N ARG A 58 -9.93 -3.35 -14.07
CA ARG A 58 -9.05 -4.51 -14.00
C ARG A 58 -9.50 -5.65 -14.95
N LYS A 59 -10.82 -5.86 -15.08
CA LYS A 59 -11.39 -6.82 -16.04
C LYS A 59 -11.10 -6.41 -17.48
N ASN A 60 -11.26 -5.12 -17.82
CA ASN A 60 -10.99 -4.59 -19.16
C ASN A 60 -9.50 -4.70 -19.55
N LEU A 61 -8.59 -4.60 -18.57
CA LEU A 61 -7.15 -4.84 -18.77
C LEU A 61 -6.81 -6.34 -18.90
N GLY A 62 -7.75 -7.24 -18.72
CA GLY A 62 -7.50 -8.69 -18.74
C GLY A 62 -6.67 -9.19 -17.57
N VAL A 63 -6.61 -8.43 -16.46
CA VAL A 63 -5.78 -8.77 -15.29
C VAL A 63 -6.62 -9.45 -14.23
N ALA A 64 -6.34 -10.72 -13.95
CA ALA A 64 -7.05 -11.52 -12.96
C ALA A 64 -7.01 -10.91 -11.55
N ALA A 65 -8.03 -11.20 -10.74
CA ALA A 65 -8.01 -10.87 -9.33
C ALA A 65 -6.89 -11.67 -8.61
N VAL A 66 -6.13 -11.01 -7.76
CA VAL A 66 -5.06 -11.63 -6.94
C VAL A 66 -5.54 -12.03 -5.54
N ARG A 67 -6.78 -11.67 -5.20
CA ARG A 67 -7.42 -11.97 -3.93
C ARG A 67 -8.83 -12.50 -4.16
N LYS A 68 -9.34 -13.22 -3.17
CA LYS A 68 -10.73 -13.69 -3.15
C LYS A 68 -11.44 -13.14 -1.92
N PHE A 69 -12.73 -12.95 -2.04
CA PHE A 69 -13.60 -12.82 -0.88
C PHE A 69 -13.75 -14.16 -0.16
N PRO A 70 -14.22 -14.17 1.10
CA PRO A 70 -14.45 -15.42 1.83
C PRO A 70 -15.43 -16.39 1.16
N ASP A 71 -16.36 -15.88 0.34
CA ASP A 71 -17.31 -16.66 -0.47
C ASP A 71 -16.67 -17.27 -1.73
N GLY A 72 -15.38 -17.04 -1.98
CA GLY A 72 -14.64 -17.51 -3.14
C GLY A 72 -14.75 -16.62 -4.37
N SER A 73 -15.56 -15.57 -4.36
CA SER A 73 -15.67 -14.61 -5.47
C SER A 73 -14.40 -13.77 -5.63
N ASP A 74 -14.20 -13.22 -6.82
CA ASP A 74 -13.03 -12.42 -7.16
C ASP A 74 -13.03 -11.07 -6.45
N PHE A 75 -11.93 -10.77 -5.73
CA PHE A 75 -11.70 -9.47 -5.11
C PHE A 75 -10.72 -8.65 -5.96
N PHE A 76 -11.26 -7.86 -6.88
CA PHE A 76 -10.47 -6.98 -7.73
C PHE A 76 -9.97 -5.75 -6.96
N THR A 77 -8.65 -5.50 -7.04
CA THR A 77 -7.97 -4.38 -6.40
C THR A 77 -6.92 -3.77 -7.32
N LEU A 78 -6.41 -2.61 -6.97
CA LEU A 78 -5.22 -2.01 -7.54
C LEU A 78 -4.08 -2.05 -6.49
N PRO A 79 -2.83 -1.94 -6.92
CA PRO A 79 -2.34 -1.46 -8.21
C PRO A 79 -2.31 -2.50 -9.34
N VAL A 80 -2.12 -1.99 -10.54
CA VAL A 80 -1.64 -2.70 -11.73
C VAL A 80 -0.55 -1.84 -12.36
N VAL A 81 0.50 -2.47 -12.86
CA VAL A 81 1.51 -1.80 -13.71
C VAL A 81 1.40 -2.35 -15.12
N GLU A 82 1.24 -1.46 -16.10
CA GLU A 82 1.33 -1.74 -17.53
C GLU A 82 2.74 -1.43 -18.02
N ASP A 83 3.36 -2.38 -18.68
CA ASP A 83 4.56 -2.17 -19.49
C ASP A 83 4.16 -2.10 -20.97
N ARG A 84 4.02 -0.89 -21.49
CA ARG A 84 3.63 -0.65 -22.88
C ARG A 84 4.65 -1.15 -23.87
N SER A 85 5.94 -1.16 -23.49
CA SER A 85 7.02 -1.63 -24.37
C SER A 85 6.97 -3.15 -24.62
N ALA A 86 6.43 -3.90 -23.67
CA ALA A 86 6.30 -5.35 -23.72
C ALA A 86 4.83 -5.83 -23.86
N ASN A 87 3.87 -4.91 -23.91
CA ASN A 87 2.43 -5.21 -23.84
C ASN A 87 2.09 -6.19 -22.69
N ARG A 88 2.64 -5.89 -21.50
CA ARG A 88 2.55 -6.73 -20.30
C ARG A 88 1.87 -5.98 -19.17
N PHE A 89 0.97 -6.65 -18.47
CA PHE A 89 0.35 -6.17 -17.24
C PHE A 89 0.82 -7.00 -16.05
N VAL A 90 1.11 -6.34 -14.93
CA VAL A 90 1.50 -6.97 -13.66
C VAL A 90 0.55 -6.48 -12.56
N GLY A 91 -0.17 -7.37 -11.92
CA GLY A 91 -1.33 -7.02 -11.11
C GLY A 91 -1.23 -7.26 -9.60
N ASP A 92 -0.11 -7.71 -9.07
CA ASP A 92 0.16 -7.87 -7.64
C ASP A 92 1.35 -7.01 -7.21
N THR A 93 1.32 -6.45 -6.00
CA THR A 93 2.38 -5.56 -5.52
C THR A 93 3.73 -6.26 -5.40
N PHE A 94 3.72 -7.54 -5.02
CA PHE A 94 4.94 -8.32 -4.90
C PHE A 94 5.50 -8.70 -6.27
N ASP A 95 4.63 -9.10 -7.20
CA ASP A 95 5.01 -9.39 -8.59
C ASP A 95 5.50 -8.13 -9.30
N ILE A 96 4.93 -6.96 -9.01
CA ILE A 96 5.42 -5.67 -9.50
C ILE A 96 6.86 -5.42 -9.01
N ALA A 97 7.18 -5.71 -7.74
CA ALA A 97 8.53 -5.54 -7.22
C ALA A 97 9.53 -6.48 -7.92
N LEU A 98 9.17 -7.74 -8.14
CA LEU A 98 9.99 -8.71 -8.89
C LEU A 98 10.20 -8.27 -10.34
N PHE A 99 9.12 -7.85 -11.00
CA PHE A 99 9.17 -7.31 -12.36
C PHE A 99 10.10 -6.09 -12.47
N LEU A 100 10.06 -5.19 -11.50
CA LEU A 100 10.93 -4.01 -11.50
C LEU A 100 12.40 -4.36 -11.32
N ASP A 101 12.71 -5.37 -10.50
CA ASP A 101 14.10 -5.88 -10.37
C ASP A 101 14.59 -6.55 -11.64
N GLU A 102 13.71 -7.24 -12.39
CA GLU A 102 14.00 -7.82 -13.70
C GLU A 102 14.23 -6.72 -14.76
N LYS A 103 13.32 -5.74 -14.83
CA LYS A 103 13.33 -4.69 -15.86
C LYS A 103 14.46 -3.66 -15.65
N TYR A 104 14.83 -3.39 -14.41
CA TYR A 104 15.87 -2.42 -14.04
C TYR A 104 16.97 -3.08 -13.19
N PRO A 105 17.79 -3.98 -13.81
CA PRO A 105 18.78 -4.77 -13.07
C PRO A 105 19.93 -3.94 -12.49
N ASP A 106 20.27 -2.82 -13.13
CA ASP A 106 21.38 -1.94 -12.74
C ASP A 106 21.03 -0.97 -11.61
N GLY A 107 19.74 -0.83 -11.26
CA GLY A 107 19.28 0.03 -10.16
C GLY A 107 19.40 -0.63 -8.79
N PRO A 108 19.07 0.11 -7.72
CA PRO A 108 19.04 -0.46 -6.38
C PRO A 108 18.07 -1.64 -6.35
N ARG A 109 18.51 -2.76 -5.77
CA ARG A 109 17.72 -3.99 -5.76
C ARG A 109 16.63 -3.94 -4.69
N LEU A 110 15.40 -4.25 -5.09
CA LEU A 110 14.25 -4.33 -4.18
C LEU A 110 14.30 -5.61 -3.34
N ILE A 111 14.54 -6.76 -3.99
CA ILE A 111 14.53 -8.09 -3.35
C ILE A 111 15.85 -8.77 -3.65
N ALA A 112 16.65 -9.08 -2.64
CA ALA A 112 17.93 -9.76 -2.81
C ALA A 112 17.74 -11.16 -3.43
N PRO A 113 18.72 -11.65 -4.23
CA PRO A 113 18.66 -12.98 -4.79
C PRO A 113 18.43 -14.05 -3.72
N GLY A 114 17.49 -14.95 -3.97
CA GLY A 114 17.13 -16.02 -3.03
C GLY A 114 16.20 -15.60 -1.88
N MET A 115 15.90 -14.31 -1.72
CA MET A 115 15.11 -13.80 -0.60
C MET A 115 13.62 -13.60 -0.92
N ALA A 116 13.16 -13.92 -2.14
CA ALA A 116 11.78 -13.66 -2.55
C ALA A 116 10.74 -14.29 -1.61
N GLY A 117 10.91 -15.55 -1.24
CA GLY A 117 9.99 -16.24 -0.32
C GLY A 117 9.95 -15.62 1.08
N VAL A 118 11.11 -15.25 1.63
CA VAL A 118 11.21 -14.60 2.95
C VAL A 118 10.60 -13.21 2.91
N THR A 119 10.87 -12.44 1.85
CA THR A 119 10.29 -11.08 1.66
C THR A 119 8.78 -11.16 1.44
N LYS A 120 8.29 -12.20 0.74
CA LYS A 120 6.83 -12.41 0.59
C LYS A 120 6.18 -12.73 1.93
N MET A 121 6.77 -13.59 2.74
CA MET A 121 6.31 -13.88 4.10
C MET A 121 6.26 -12.60 4.95
N TRP A 122 7.32 -11.79 4.89
CA TRP A 122 7.37 -10.48 5.56
C TRP A 122 6.23 -9.57 5.10
N ASN A 123 6.01 -9.47 3.77
CA ASN A 123 4.91 -8.69 3.22
C ASN A 123 3.57 -9.11 3.82
N ASP A 124 3.30 -10.41 3.88
CA ASP A 124 2.02 -10.93 4.37
C ASP A 124 1.84 -10.65 5.87
N GLN A 125 2.90 -10.74 6.67
CA GLN A 125 2.86 -10.43 8.09
C GLN A 125 2.62 -8.92 8.34
N VAL A 126 3.31 -8.05 7.59
CA VAL A 126 3.10 -6.59 7.67
C VAL A 126 1.68 -6.23 7.23
N ASP A 127 1.19 -6.81 6.13
CA ASP A 127 -0.17 -6.59 5.64
C ASP A 127 -1.23 -7.01 6.66
N GLN A 128 -1.07 -8.16 7.29
CA GLN A 128 -1.96 -8.64 8.35
C GLN A 128 -1.96 -7.70 9.55
N LEU A 129 -0.78 -7.27 10.01
CA LEU A 129 -0.66 -6.35 11.14
C LEU A 129 -1.40 -5.05 10.86
N PHE A 130 -1.02 -4.34 9.81
CA PHE A 130 -1.55 -3.00 9.54
C PHE A 130 -3.03 -3.02 9.15
N THR A 131 -3.51 -4.06 8.46
CA THR A 131 -4.94 -4.20 8.12
C THR A 131 -5.83 -4.18 9.36
N ARG A 132 -5.38 -4.75 10.49
CA ARG A 132 -6.12 -4.75 11.76
C ARG A 132 -6.36 -3.34 12.30
N PHE A 133 -5.47 -2.39 11.97
CA PHE A 133 -5.49 -1.02 12.48
C PHE A 133 -5.89 0.00 11.42
N LEU A 134 -6.21 -0.44 10.20
CA LEU A 134 -6.60 0.45 9.11
C LEU A 134 -7.83 1.31 9.47
N GLN A 135 -8.70 0.81 10.34
CA GLN A 135 -9.87 1.54 10.83
C GLN A 135 -9.51 2.86 11.53
N LEU A 136 -8.30 3.01 12.08
CA LEU A 136 -7.83 4.27 12.66
C LEU A 136 -7.80 5.44 11.67
N VAL A 137 -7.71 5.14 10.35
CA VAL A 137 -7.61 6.14 9.28
C VAL A 137 -8.70 6.00 8.21
N MET A 138 -9.48 4.91 8.21
CA MET A 138 -10.40 4.58 7.12
C MET A 138 -11.48 5.66 6.93
N HIS A 139 -12.03 6.21 8.01
CA HIS A 139 -13.05 7.26 7.94
C HIS A 139 -12.53 8.56 7.30
N GLN A 140 -11.20 8.75 7.25
CA GLN A 140 -10.51 9.91 6.67
C GLN A 140 -10.08 9.68 5.21
N PHE A 141 -10.51 8.59 4.56
CA PHE A 141 -10.14 8.33 3.17
C PHE A 141 -10.59 9.46 2.26
N PRO A 142 -9.67 10.04 1.47
CA PRO A 142 -9.91 11.26 0.71
C PRO A 142 -10.58 10.95 -0.64
N PHE A 143 -11.78 10.37 -0.62
CA PHE A 143 -12.52 10.08 -1.85
C PHE A 143 -12.82 11.33 -2.65
N ASN A 144 -12.93 11.17 -3.97
CA ASN A 144 -13.47 12.20 -4.84
C ASN A 144 -14.92 12.50 -4.40
N PRO A 145 -15.27 13.76 -4.10
CA PRO A 145 -16.62 14.15 -3.68
C PRO A 145 -17.72 13.63 -4.60
N ASP A 146 -17.48 13.60 -5.92
CA ASP A 146 -18.46 13.15 -6.91
C ASP A 146 -18.80 11.65 -6.80
N ASN A 147 -17.88 10.86 -6.22
CA ASN A 147 -18.00 9.42 -6.06
C ASN A 147 -17.93 8.95 -4.60
N ALA A 148 -17.88 9.88 -3.63
CA ALA A 148 -17.62 9.56 -2.23
C ALA A 148 -18.64 8.56 -1.66
N GLU A 149 -19.94 8.78 -1.89
CA GLU A 149 -20.99 7.91 -1.33
C GLU A 149 -20.90 6.49 -1.91
N LYS A 150 -20.65 6.35 -3.21
CA LYS A 150 -20.46 5.03 -3.83
C LYS A 150 -19.20 4.34 -3.29
N SER A 151 -18.13 5.10 -3.09
CA SER A 151 -16.85 4.58 -2.57
C SER A 151 -16.98 4.11 -1.12
N LYS A 152 -17.68 4.88 -0.28
CA LYS A 152 -18.00 4.51 1.11
C LYS A 152 -18.83 3.23 1.16
N GLN A 153 -19.90 3.16 0.35
CA GLN A 153 -20.76 1.97 0.31
C GLN A 153 -19.99 0.71 -0.10
N ILE A 154 -19.10 0.80 -1.10
CA ILE A 154 -18.23 -0.32 -1.51
C ILE A 154 -17.37 -0.82 -0.33
N LEU A 155 -16.82 0.08 0.49
CA LEU A 155 -16.01 -0.34 1.63
C LEU A 155 -16.85 -0.92 2.76
N VAL A 156 -18.05 -0.40 2.99
CA VAL A 156 -19.03 -0.97 3.92
C VAL A 156 -19.41 -2.39 3.49
N ASP A 157 -19.77 -2.58 2.22
CA ASP A 157 -20.16 -3.89 1.66
C ASP A 157 -19.00 -4.91 1.76
N ARG A 158 -17.78 -4.47 1.48
CA ARG A 158 -16.58 -5.31 1.66
C ARG A 158 -16.38 -5.71 3.11
N ALA A 159 -16.47 -4.77 4.04
CA ALA A 159 -16.34 -5.05 5.47
C ALA A 159 -17.43 -6.00 5.95
N MET A 160 -18.68 -5.80 5.53
CA MET A 160 -19.79 -6.70 5.83
C MET A 160 -19.53 -8.12 5.31
N THR A 161 -19.02 -8.27 4.08
CA THR A 161 -18.69 -9.60 3.52
C THR A 161 -17.69 -10.35 4.41
N PHE A 162 -16.66 -9.66 4.94
CA PHE A 162 -15.69 -10.29 5.83
C PHE A 162 -16.27 -10.58 7.23
N ARG A 163 -17.13 -9.72 7.76
CA ARG A 163 -17.81 -9.92 9.05
C ARG A 163 -18.76 -11.12 9.01
N LEU A 164 -19.57 -11.19 7.95
CA LEU A 164 -20.49 -12.32 7.74
C LEU A 164 -19.75 -13.67 7.70
N ALA A 165 -18.62 -13.70 6.98
CA ALA A 165 -17.79 -14.90 6.92
C ALA A 165 -17.13 -15.27 8.27
N ALA A 166 -16.93 -14.29 9.15
CA ALA A 166 -16.43 -14.50 10.51
C ALA A 166 -17.56 -14.87 11.52
N GLY A 167 -18.82 -14.96 11.06
CA GLY A 167 -19.97 -15.32 11.88
C GLY A 167 -20.62 -14.13 12.62
N ASP A 168 -20.24 -12.91 12.30
CA ASP A 168 -20.84 -11.68 12.86
C ASP A 168 -21.96 -11.20 11.93
N VAL A 169 -23.18 -11.71 12.16
CA VAL A 169 -24.29 -11.60 11.20
C VAL A 169 -25.37 -10.57 11.55
N ASP A 170 -25.37 -10.01 12.75
CA ASP A 170 -26.61 -9.41 13.27
C ASP A 170 -26.68 -7.88 13.27
N THR A 171 -25.59 -7.18 12.93
CA THR A 171 -25.62 -5.72 12.99
C THR A 171 -25.26 -5.11 11.63
N PRO A 172 -26.22 -4.41 10.97
CA PRO A 172 -25.91 -3.62 9.79
C PRO A 172 -24.79 -2.63 10.09
N MET A 173 -23.87 -2.48 9.14
CA MET A 173 -22.75 -1.58 9.24
C MET A 173 -22.98 -0.36 8.35
N THR A 174 -22.57 0.80 8.83
CA THR A 174 -22.58 2.08 8.10
C THR A 174 -21.17 2.62 7.96
N TRP A 175 -21.01 3.69 7.18
CA TRP A 175 -19.72 4.37 7.10
C TRP A 175 -19.24 4.95 8.43
N ASP A 176 -20.18 5.41 9.26
CA ASP A 176 -19.86 6.01 10.56
C ASP A 176 -19.29 5.01 11.57
N ASP A 177 -19.51 3.71 11.36
CA ASP A 177 -18.91 2.66 12.19
C ASP A 177 -17.39 2.55 12.01
N PHE A 178 -16.84 3.15 10.94
CA PHE A 178 -15.38 3.30 10.76
C PHE A 178 -14.80 4.48 11.53
N ASP A 179 -15.62 5.37 12.10
CA ASP A 179 -15.16 6.52 12.86
C ASP A 179 -14.87 6.15 14.31
N VAL A 180 -13.70 5.57 14.54
CA VAL A 180 -13.28 5.12 15.87
C VAL A 180 -12.87 6.31 16.72
N LYS A 181 -13.56 6.50 17.87
CA LYS A 181 -13.37 7.62 18.81
C LYS A 181 -13.22 7.17 20.26
N GLY A 182 -12.83 8.11 21.13
CA GLY A 182 -12.79 7.95 22.58
C GLY A 182 -11.94 6.75 23.04
N GLU A 183 -12.41 6.05 24.05
CA GLU A 183 -11.69 4.93 24.66
C GLU A 183 -11.37 3.81 23.67
N LYS A 184 -12.28 3.51 22.72
CA LYS A 184 -12.05 2.51 21.68
C LYS A 184 -10.85 2.88 20.81
N ARG A 185 -10.70 4.17 20.46
CA ARG A 185 -9.54 4.66 19.68
C ARG A 185 -8.25 4.55 20.48
N SER A 186 -8.26 5.01 21.73
CA SER A 186 -7.09 4.92 22.60
C SER A 186 -6.64 3.47 22.82
N ALA A 187 -7.58 2.55 23.05
CA ALA A 187 -7.29 1.13 23.16
C ALA A 187 -6.67 0.57 21.86
N MET A 188 -7.23 0.93 20.70
CA MET A 188 -6.72 0.50 19.39
C MET A 188 -5.31 1.05 19.12
N MET A 189 -5.02 2.30 19.48
CA MET A 189 -3.68 2.88 19.39
C MET A 189 -2.68 2.14 20.29
N ALA A 190 -3.05 1.82 21.52
CA ALA A 190 -2.22 1.05 22.44
C ALA A 190 -1.90 -0.37 21.90
N GLU A 191 -2.91 -1.05 21.34
CA GLU A 191 -2.72 -2.35 20.69
C GLU A 191 -1.83 -2.24 19.45
N PHE A 192 -1.99 -1.19 18.65
CA PHE A 192 -1.17 -0.94 17.47
C PHE A 192 0.30 -0.73 17.86
N LYS A 193 0.56 0.08 18.88
CA LYS A 193 1.89 0.26 19.44
C LYS A 193 2.51 -1.08 19.86
N LYS A 194 1.76 -1.90 20.61
CA LYS A 194 2.20 -3.23 21.06
C LYS A 194 2.53 -4.14 19.87
N ALA A 195 1.66 -4.16 18.86
CA ALA A 195 1.85 -5.01 17.66
C ALA A 195 3.09 -4.56 16.87
N LEU A 196 3.28 -3.26 16.66
CA LEU A 196 4.48 -2.71 16.01
C LEU A 196 5.76 -3.00 16.82
N GLY A 197 5.69 -3.07 18.15
CA GLY A 197 6.83 -3.44 19.00
C GLY A 197 7.37 -4.84 18.71
N GLY A 198 6.50 -5.79 18.32
CA GLY A 198 6.93 -7.10 17.84
C GLY A 198 7.72 -7.05 16.53
N PHE A 199 7.39 -6.11 15.64
CA PHE A 199 8.11 -5.90 14.38
C PHE A 199 9.39 -5.08 14.57
N GLU A 200 9.37 -4.13 15.50
CA GLU A 200 10.57 -3.33 15.83
C GLU A 200 11.76 -4.21 16.23
N ALA A 201 11.51 -5.29 16.95
CA ALA A 201 12.55 -6.23 17.36
C ALA A 201 13.39 -6.76 16.18
N PHE A 202 12.80 -6.90 14.98
CA PHE A 202 13.52 -7.39 13.79
C PHE A 202 14.53 -6.36 13.24
N TYR A 203 14.32 -5.07 13.48
CA TYR A 203 15.24 -4.01 13.05
C TYR A 203 16.52 -3.93 13.89
N GLY A 204 16.57 -4.66 15.00
CA GLY A 204 17.74 -4.76 15.87
C GLY A 204 18.65 -5.96 15.57
N TYR A 205 18.30 -6.84 14.63
CA TYR A 205 19.09 -8.03 14.31
C TYR A 205 20.16 -7.72 13.27
N GLY A 206 21.38 -8.15 13.55
CA GLY A 206 22.52 -8.07 12.64
C GLY A 206 23.59 -7.05 13.02
N GLN A 207 24.67 -7.00 12.22
CA GLN A 207 25.85 -6.17 12.51
C GLN A 207 25.71 -4.72 12.03
N ASN A 208 24.75 -4.40 11.19
CA ASN A 208 24.54 -3.07 10.60
C ASN A 208 23.38 -2.32 11.25
N GLN A 209 23.51 -1.94 12.51
CA GLN A 209 22.44 -1.23 13.24
C GLN A 209 22.41 0.29 13.01
N ASP A 210 23.25 0.83 12.15
CA ASP A 210 23.47 2.29 11.99
C ASP A 210 22.38 3.01 11.17
N GLY A 211 21.25 2.38 10.87
CA GLY A 211 20.21 2.97 10.04
C GLY A 211 18.79 2.62 10.46
N PRO A 212 17.79 3.22 9.81
CA PRO A 212 16.38 2.98 10.14
C PRO A 212 15.82 1.68 9.57
N PHE A 213 16.50 1.05 8.59
CA PHE A 213 15.98 -0.05 7.79
C PHE A 213 16.38 -1.42 8.33
N LEU A 214 15.73 -2.48 7.86
CA LEU A 214 16.06 -3.85 8.24
C LEU A 214 17.53 -4.21 7.97
N ASN A 215 18.10 -3.68 6.88
CA ASN A 215 19.51 -3.87 6.53
C ASN A 215 20.38 -2.65 6.93
N GLY A 216 20.04 -1.95 8.01
CA GLY A 216 20.77 -0.80 8.48
C GLY A 216 20.50 0.46 7.64
N ARG A 217 21.45 0.90 6.82
CA ARG A 217 21.34 2.14 6.02
C ARG A 217 20.66 1.92 4.67
N ASP A 218 20.62 0.68 4.18
CA ASP A 218 20.16 0.35 2.84
C ASP A 218 18.73 -0.17 2.89
N ALA A 219 17.81 0.63 2.33
CA ALA A 219 16.43 0.22 2.20
C ALA A 219 16.26 -0.89 1.16
N THR A 220 15.34 -1.79 1.46
CA THR A 220 14.90 -2.85 0.55
C THR A 220 13.38 -2.82 0.37
N TYR A 221 12.85 -3.74 -0.43
CA TYR A 221 11.40 -3.87 -0.56
C TYR A 221 10.69 -4.17 0.77
N ALA A 222 11.37 -4.84 1.71
CA ALA A 222 10.83 -5.08 3.03
C ALA A 222 10.54 -3.78 3.79
N ASP A 223 11.39 -2.77 3.65
CA ASP A 223 11.19 -1.44 4.25
C ASP A 223 10.15 -0.63 3.48
N ILE A 224 10.11 -0.78 2.15
CA ILE A 224 9.10 -0.16 1.29
C ILE A 224 7.69 -0.65 1.66
N ILE A 225 7.51 -1.93 1.97
CA ILE A 225 6.23 -2.50 2.42
C ILE A 225 5.76 -1.77 3.69
N VAL A 226 6.64 -1.60 4.68
CA VAL A 226 6.31 -0.90 5.93
C VAL A 226 6.03 0.59 5.68
N ALA A 227 6.87 1.27 4.90
CA ALA A 227 6.67 2.68 4.56
C ALA A 227 5.35 2.90 3.79
N ALA A 228 4.99 1.99 2.90
CA ALA A 228 3.74 2.05 2.15
C ALA A 228 2.50 1.98 3.05
N TRP A 229 2.56 1.25 4.15
CA TRP A 229 1.53 1.25 5.17
C TRP A 229 1.57 2.50 6.05
N LEU A 230 2.75 3.00 6.37
CA LEU A 230 2.89 4.25 7.14
C LEU A 230 2.39 5.48 6.38
N GLY A 231 2.49 5.51 5.03
CA GLY A 231 2.03 6.61 4.21
C GLY A 231 0.58 7.06 4.47
N PRO A 232 -0.41 6.15 4.40
CA PRO A 232 -1.80 6.43 4.78
C PRO A 232 -1.94 6.98 6.20
N PHE A 233 -1.23 6.42 7.17
CA PHE A 233 -1.28 6.89 8.55
C PHE A 233 -0.70 8.30 8.69
N HIS A 234 0.42 8.59 8.04
CA HIS A 234 1.00 9.94 8.00
C HIS A 234 0.09 10.98 7.36
N GLN A 235 -0.73 10.57 6.40
CA GLN A 235 -1.63 11.48 5.68
C GLN A 235 -2.96 11.74 6.41
N MET A 236 -3.43 10.78 7.18
CA MET A 236 -4.83 10.74 7.63
C MET A 236 -5.02 10.59 9.14
N LEU A 237 -3.99 10.25 9.91
CA LEU A 237 -4.10 10.28 11.36
C LEU A 237 -4.31 11.72 11.86
N PRO A 238 -5.14 11.93 12.88
CA PRO A 238 -5.14 13.17 13.66
C PRO A 238 -3.74 13.50 14.16
N ALA A 239 -3.44 14.80 14.30
CA ALA A 239 -2.10 15.29 14.63
C ALA A 239 -1.52 14.67 15.94
N ASP A 240 -2.37 14.53 16.96
CA ASP A 240 -1.97 13.95 18.25
C ASP A 240 -1.61 12.46 18.12
N ASP A 241 -2.43 11.68 17.41
CA ASP A 241 -2.16 10.27 17.16
C ASP A 241 -0.92 10.06 16.29
N LEU A 242 -0.72 10.94 15.31
CA LEU A 242 0.48 10.91 14.48
C LEU A 242 1.74 11.22 15.29
N ALA A 243 1.67 12.20 16.19
CA ALA A 243 2.77 12.53 17.10
C ALA A 243 3.06 11.36 18.04
N GLU A 244 2.02 10.71 18.57
CA GLU A 244 2.14 9.51 19.40
C GLU A 244 2.82 8.37 18.65
N LEU A 245 2.33 8.00 17.46
CA LEU A 245 2.94 6.98 16.58
C LEU A 245 4.40 7.33 16.29
N GLY A 246 4.67 8.60 16.02
CA GLY A 246 6.00 9.11 15.74
C GLY A 246 7.00 8.91 16.87
N SER A 247 6.54 8.84 18.13
CA SER A 247 7.35 8.63 19.31
C SER A 247 7.65 7.15 19.60
N TRP A 248 6.88 6.22 19.06
CA TRP A 248 6.97 4.80 19.39
C TRP A 248 8.31 4.18 19.00
N HIS A 249 8.79 3.28 19.84
CA HIS A 249 9.98 2.47 19.58
C HIS A 249 11.21 3.33 19.18
N GLY A 250 11.43 4.44 19.90
CA GLY A 250 12.53 5.36 19.62
C GLY A 250 12.39 6.12 18.29
N GLY A 251 11.17 6.31 17.82
CA GLY A 251 10.86 6.99 16.55
C GLY A 251 11.15 6.16 15.30
N ARG A 252 11.24 4.84 15.42
CA ARG A 252 11.57 3.91 14.32
C ARG A 252 10.70 4.15 13.09
N TRP A 253 9.38 4.19 13.28
CA TRP A 253 8.42 4.26 12.18
C TRP A 253 8.52 5.58 11.41
N THR A 254 8.70 6.69 12.11
CA THR A 254 8.99 7.99 11.49
C THR A 254 10.31 7.98 10.72
N LYS A 255 11.36 7.36 11.26
CA LYS A 255 12.66 7.27 10.59
C LYS A 255 12.58 6.45 9.30
N ILE A 256 11.82 5.33 9.30
CA ILE A 256 11.60 4.53 8.09
C ILE A 256 10.86 5.36 7.04
N TRP A 257 9.74 6.01 7.41
CA TRP A 257 8.98 6.87 6.51
C TRP A 257 9.87 7.99 5.92
N LYS A 258 10.53 8.76 6.77
CA LYS A 258 11.42 9.85 6.34
C LYS A 258 12.55 9.40 5.41
N GLY A 259 13.09 8.21 5.62
CA GLY A 259 14.12 7.65 4.75
C GLY A 259 13.61 7.29 3.34
N LEU A 260 12.31 7.03 3.18
CA LEU A 260 11.67 6.63 1.94
C LEU A 260 10.74 7.69 1.35
N GLU A 261 10.42 8.77 2.08
CA GLU A 261 9.50 9.84 1.68
C GLU A 261 9.90 10.49 0.34
N LYS A 262 11.19 10.58 0.04
CA LYS A 262 11.70 11.08 -1.25
C LYS A 262 11.23 10.25 -2.46
N TYR A 263 10.79 9.02 -2.24
CA TYR A 263 10.22 8.14 -3.27
C TYR A 263 8.68 8.21 -3.32
N ALA A 264 8.06 9.09 -2.56
CA ALA A 264 6.60 9.27 -2.54
C ALA A 264 6.07 10.20 -3.64
N GLU A 265 6.94 10.70 -4.51
CA GLU A 265 6.59 11.63 -5.58
C GLU A 265 5.61 11.01 -6.59
N ILE A 266 4.64 11.82 -7.04
CA ILE A 266 3.66 11.45 -8.08
C ILE A 266 4.23 11.84 -9.44
N GLN A 267 4.29 10.87 -10.36
CA GLN A 267 4.72 11.07 -11.75
C GLN A 267 3.54 10.90 -12.71
#